data_0afbe28c322d1b430522b09ba38d83b3
#
_entry.id   0afbe28c322d1b430522b09ba38d83b3
#
_cell.length_a   1.000
_cell.length_b   1.000
_cell.length_c   1.000
_cell.angle_alpha   90.00
_cell.angle_beta   90.00
_cell.angle_gamma   90.00
#
_symmetry.space_group_name_H-M   'P 1'
#
loop_
_entity.id
_entity.type
_entity.pdbx_description
1 polymer ?
#
loop_
_entity_poly.entity_id
_entity_poly.type
_entity_poly.pdbx_seq_one_letter_code
_entity_poly.pdbx_strand_id
1 'polypeptide(L)'
;MIEPLRNHPACTLSPDLDYDQKILNHLIDKYILLFSLNTRFEIIENYKNDNFDACIDACEFDIAYHHKEISNLIHILLSKETVSKLKELKEFIDICKEIQLRESLAYLNKTLEIHQLPFVTGITISHVLCKCLETFSVSQVYNFIYHGAKDCAAYYMRRPIDKRHAANYAMKYISRNMEKTLAYKLHVKPFQRVYSLPQSSLSHLIFDIMLNSKDGGFERPLHELLSSA
;
A
#
# COMPACT_ATOMS: atom_id res chain seq x y z
N MET A 1 12.95 14.74 -24.13
CA MET A 1 13.13 15.55 -22.91
C MET A 1 11.79 15.53 -22.19
N ILE A 2 11.63 14.69 -21.17
CA ILE A 2 10.40 14.63 -20.37
C ILE A 2 10.61 15.62 -19.22
N GLU A 3 9.80 16.68 -19.20
CA GLU A 3 9.85 17.66 -18.12
C GLU A 3 9.55 16.98 -16.78
N PRO A 4 10.30 17.29 -15.70
CA PRO A 4 10.00 16.75 -14.39
C PRO A 4 8.67 17.35 -13.90
N LEU A 5 7.68 16.53 -13.62
CA LEU A 5 6.42 16.85 -12.93
C LEU A 5 6.73 17.31 -11.50
N ARG A 6 7.25 18.55 -11.36
CA ARG A 6 7.39 19.23 -10.08
C ARG A 6 6.03 19.83 -9.76
N ASN A 7 5.32 19.25 -8.82
CA ASN A 7 4.24 19.77 -7.94
C ASN A 7 3.10 18.77 -7.67
N HIS A 8 3.27 17.48 -7.97
CA HIS A 8 2.44 16.47 -7.33
C HIS A 8 3.18 15.91 -6.09
N PRO A 9 2.47 15.54 -4.99
CA PRO A 9 3.08 14.74 -3.94
C PRO A 9 3.74 13.57 -4.64
N ALA A 10 5.02 13.33 -4.37
CA ALA A 10 5.83 12.37 -5.10
C ALA A 10 5.05 11.04 -5.15
N CYS A 11 4.72 10.60 -6.37
CA CYS A 11 4.05 9.31 -6.56
C CYS A 11 5.06 8.25 -6.11
N THR A 12 4.82 7.62 -4.97
CA THR A 12 5.65 6.54 -4.44
C THR A 12 5.50 5.30 -5.30
N LEU A 13 6.52 4.45 -5.35
CA LEU A 13 6.46 3.18 -6.08
C LEU A 13 5.35 2.30 -5.48
N SER A 14 5.34 2.16 -4.15
CA SER A 14 4.32 1.46 -3.40
C SER A 14 3.72 2.37 -2.31
N PRO A 15 2.74 1.91 -1.52
CA PRO A 15 2.14 2.73 -0.47
C PRO A 15 3.07 3.08 0.70
N ASP A 16 4.21 2.42 0.86
CA ASP A 16 5.21 2.71 1.90
C ASP A 16 6.64 2.33 1.48
N LEU A 17 7.62 3.01 2.10
CA LEU A 17 9.04 2.85 1.79
C LEU A 17 9.60 1.45 2.10
N ASP A 18 9.12 0.79 3.16
CA ASP A 18 9.54 -0.58 3.49
C ASP A 18 9.18 -1.56 2.37
N TYR A 19 8.04 -1.34 1.73
CA TYR A 19 7.61 -2.18 0.61
C TYR A 19 8.36 -1.81 -0.67
N ASP A 20 8.65 -0.54 -0.90
CA ASP A 20 9.52 -0.09 -1.99
C ASP A 20 10.89 -0.78 -1.91
N GLN A 21 11.50 -0.80 -0.73
CA GLN A 21 12.79 -1.48 -0.51
C GLN A 21 12.72 -2.97 -0.84
N LYS A 22 11.67 -3.66 -0.41
CA LYS A 22 11.47 -5.09 -0.72
C LYS A 22 11.35 -5.34 -2.22
N ILE A 23 10.58 -4.51 -2.93
CA ILE A 23 10.41 -4.62 -4.38
C ILE A 23 11.72 -4.38 -5.09
N LEU A 24 12.43 -3.29 -4.76
CA LEU A 24 13.71 -2.95 -5.40
C LEU A 24 14.77 -4.01 -5.12
N ASN A 25 14.90 -4.48 -3.89
CA ASN A 25 15.82 -5.57 -3.55
C ASN A 25 15.49 -6.83 -4.37
N HIS A 26 14.22 -7.20 -4.47
CA HIS A 26 13.81 -8.35 -5.26
C HIS A 26 14.17 -8.20 -6.76
N LEU A 27 13.98 -7.00 -7.33
CA LEU A 27 14.32 -6.72 -8.73
C LEU A 27 15.83 -6.73 -8.95
N ILE A 28 16.63 -6.26 -7.99
CA ILE A 28 18.10 -6.30 -8.02
C ILE A 28 18.58 -7.77 -7.91
N ASP A 29 18.05 -8.54 -6.99
CA ASP A 29 18.39 -9.96 -6.79
C ASP A 29 18.07 -10.81 -8.02
N LYS A 30 17.05 -10.43 -8.78
CA LYS A 30 16.69 -11.07 -10.05
C LYS A 30 17.43 -10.52 -11.27
N TYR A 31 18.37 -9.60 -11.05
CA TYR A 31 19.10 -8.92 -12.12
C TYR A 31 18.19 -8.21 -13.14
N ILE A 32 17.01 -7.76 -12.71
CA ILE A 32 16.10 -6.95 -13.53
C ILE A 32 16.51 -5.48 -13.46
N LEU A 33 16.89 -5.01 -12.25
CA LEU A 33 17.49 -3.71 -12.01
C LEU A 33 18.94 -3.86 -11.63
N LEU A 34 19.77 -2.95 -12.12
CA LEU A 34 21.19 -2.81 -11.78
C LEU A 34 21.41 -1.39 -11.27
N PHE A 35 22.34 -1.21 -10.32
CA PHE A 35 22.78 0.14 -9.98
C PHE A 35 23.45 0.78 -11.21
N SER A 36 23.01 1.99 -11.56
CA SER A 36 23.62 2.74 -12.64
C SER A 36 25.07 3.07 -12.32
N LEU A 37 25.89 3.13 -13.36
CA LEU A 37 27.29 3.57 -13.25
C LEU A 37 27.42 5.00 -12.71
N ASN A 38 26.35 5.80 -12.76
CA ASN A 38 26.31 7.14 -12.20
C ASN A 38 26.10 7.14 -10.68
N THR A 39 25.63 6.05 -10.10
CA THR A 39 25.43 5.94 -8.64
C THR A 39 26.79 5.81 -7.95
N ARG A 40 27.07 6.71 -6.99
CA ARG A 40 28.33 6.68 -6.24
C ARG A 40 28.41 5.40 -5.40
N PHE A 41 29.63 4.84 -5.32
CA PHE A 41 29.88 3.59 -4.58
C PHE A 41 29.44 3.69 -3.10
N GLU A 42 29.65 4.83 -2.43
CA GLU A 42 29.24 5.07 -1.05
C GLU A 42 27.72 4.98 -0.87
N ILE A 43 26.93 5.39 -1.88
CA ILE A 43 25.48 5.31 -1.88
C ILE A 43 25.04 3.85 -1.98
N ILE A 44 25.70 3.06 -2.84
CA ILE A 44 25.42 1.63 -2.99
C ILE A 44 25.75 0.87 -1.69
N GLU A 45 26.84 1.21 -1.03
CA GLU A 45 27.17 0.63 0.29
C GLU A 45 26.15 0.98 1.35
N ASN A 46 25.73 2.24 1.42
CA ASN A 46 24.67 2.68 2.34
C ASN A 46 23.33 1.97 2.08
N TYR A 47 22.96 1.80 0.82
CA TYR A 47 21.77 1.05 0.44
C TYR A 47 21.85 -0.40 0.92
N LYS A 48 22.98 -1.08 0.75
CA LYS A 48 23.19 -2.46 1.19
C LYS A 48 23.27 -2.64 2.71
N ASN A 49 23.59 -1.57 3.44
CA ASN A 49 23.69 -1.56 4.91
C ASN A 49 22.39 -1.11 5.60
N ASP A 50 21.22 -1.35 4.98
CA ASP A 50 19.88 -1.06 5.49
C ASP A 50 19.60 0.43 5.79
N ASN A 51 20.35 1.34 5.17
CA ASN A 51 20.09 2.79 5.26
C ASN A 51 19.32 3.30 4.04
N PHE A 52 18.25 2.56 3.69
CA PHE A 52 17.46 2.77 2.47
C PHE A 52 16.86 4.18 2.38
N ASP A 53 16.18 4.64 3.43
CA ASP A 53 15.49 5.92 3.46
C ASP A 53 16.41 7.12 3.19
N ALA A 54 17.69 7.00 3.60
CA ALA A 54 18.65 8.09 3.45
C ALA A 54 19.32 8.13 2.06
N CYS A 55 19.27 7.04 1.30
CA CYS A 55 20.02 6.92 0.05
C CYS A 55 19.18 6.64 -1.19
N ILE A 56 17.90 6.28 -1.06
CA ILE A 56 17.07 5.89 -2.20
C ILE A 56 16.94 7.00 -3.25
N ASP A 57 16.77 8.25 -2.82
CA ASP A 57 16.63 9.40 -3.72
C ASP A 57 17.93 9.71 -4.51
N ALA A 58 19.05 9.20 -4.04
CA ALA A 58 20.36 9.34 -4.68
C ALA A 58 20.79 8.10 -5.47
N CYS A 59 20.00 7.01 -5.42
CA CYS A 59 20.24 5.82 -6.23
C CYS A 59 19.65 6.01 -7.63
N GLU A 60 20.48 5.71 -8.63
CA GLU A 60 20.01 5.59 -10.01
C GLU A 60 20.07 4.11 -10.41
N PHE A 61 19.04 3.65 -11.11
CA PHE A 61 18.94 2.26 -11.55
C PHE A 61 18.81 2.19 -13.06
N ASP A 62 19.51 1.22 -13.64
CA ASP A 62 19.39 0.84 -15.04
C ASP A 62 18.60 -0.48 -15.15
N ILE A 63 17.79 -0.61 -16.17
CA ILE A 63 17.07 -1.86 -16.46
C ILE A 63 18.01 -2.75 -17.29
N ALA A 64 18.19 -4.00 -16.84
CA ALA A 64 19.14 -4.96 -17.45
C ALA A 64 18.73 -5.47 -18.85
N TYR A 65 17.54 -5.09 -19.35
CA TYR A 65 16.98 -5.57 -20.61
C TYR A 65 16.93 -4.48 -21.67
N HIS A 66 17.05 -4.87 -22.95
CA HIS A 66 16.88 -3.94 -24.05
C HIS A 66 15.44 -3.43 -24.15
N HIS A 67 15.27 -2.19 -24.59
CA HIS A 67 13.97 -1.51 -24.70
C HIS A 67 12.92 -2.32 -25.48
N LYS A 68 13.33 -3.03 -26.55
CA LYS A 68 12.41 -3.88 -27.34
C LYS A 68 11.92 -5.08 -26.55
N GLU A 69 12.76 -5.70 -25.75
CA GLU A 69 12.41 -6.84 -24.90
C GLU A 69 11.44 -6.40 -23.80
N ILE A 70 11.70 -5.24 -23.19
CA ILE A 70 10.79 -4.65 -22.18
C ILE A 70 9.43 -4.36 -22.80
N SER A 71 9.36 -3.74 -23.99
CA SER A 71 8.12 -3.44 -24.67
C SER A 71 7.32 -4.71 -24.98
N ASN A 72 7.97 -5.77 -25.41
CA ASN A 72 7.34 -7.06 -25.66
C ASN A 72 6.80 -7.70 -24.36
N LEU A 73 7.60 -7.66 -23.29
CA LEU A 73 7.18 -8.18 -21.98
C LEU A 73 5.96 -7.43 -21.44
N ILE A 74 5.95 -6.10 -21.53
CA ILE A 74 4.81 -5.28 -21.13
C ILE A 74 3.56 -5.66 -21.94
N HIS A 75 3.70 -5.81 -23.27
CA HIS A 75 2.57 -6.19 -24.12
C HIS A 75 2.02 -7.57 -23.74
N ILE A 76 2.89 -8.55 -23.45
CA ILE A 76 2.48 -9.88 -23.01
C ILE A 76 1.78 -9.80 -21.65
N LEU A 77 2.37 -9.08 -20.67
CA LEU A 77 1.81 -8.95 -19.32
C LEU A 77 0.43 -8.28 -19.32
N LEU A 78 0.20 -7.31 -20.20
CA LEU A 78 -1.07 -6.59 -20.31
C LEU A 78 -2.08 -7.30 -21.23
N SER A 79 -1.74 -8.43 -21.82
CA SER A 79 -2.70 -9.19 -22.63
C SER A 79 -3.82 -9.76 -21.76
N LYS A 80 -5.05 -9.76 -22.28
CA LYS A 80 -6.23 -10.28 -21.54
C LYS A 80 -6.04 -11.72 -21.07
N GLU A 81 -5.38 -12.55 -21.88
CA GLU A 81 -5.10 -13.94 -21.53
C GLU A 81 -4.15 -14.05 -20.32
N THR A 82 -3.06 -13.27 -20.32
CA THR A 82 -2.10 -13.26 -19.21
C THR A 82 -2.75 -12.72 -17.95
N VAL A 83 -3.48 -11.60 -18.03
CA VAL A 83 -4.19 -11.02 -16.88
C VAL A 83 -5.22 -11.98 -16.30
N SER A 84 -5.96 -12.71 -17.16
CA SER A 84 -6.90 -13.75 -16.68
C SER A 84 -6.19 -14.84 -15.88
N LYS A 85 -5.05 -15.33 -16.39
CA LYS A 85 -4.23 -16.32 -15.65
C LYS A 85 -3.64 -15.76 -14.35
N LEU A 86 -3.20 -14.50 -14.37
CA LEU A 86 -2.65 -13.84 -13.17
C LEU A 86 -3.70 -13.72 -12.05
N LYS A 87 -4.97 -13.45 -12.37
CA LYS A 87 -6.07 -13.38 -11.39
C LYS A 87 -6.24 -14.67 -10.58
N GLU A 88 -5.82 -15.81 -11.12
CA GLU A 88 -5.91 -17.12 -10.47
C GLU A 88 -4.63 -17.48 -9.69
N LEU A 89 -3.52 -16.77 -9.92
CA LEU A 89 -2.25 -17.02 -9.23
C LEU A 89 -2.27 -16.45 -7.82
N LYS A 90 -1.94 -17.30 -6.87
CA LYS A 90 -1.87 -16.93 -5.45
C LYS A 90 -0.92 -15.76 -5.21
N GLU A 91 0.24 -15.78 -5.85
CA GLU A 91 1.27 -14.74 -5.71
C GLU A 91 0.76 -13.37 -6.16
N PHE A 92 0.01 -13.31 -7.25
CA PHE A 92 -0.61 -12.07 -7.73
C PHE A 92 -1.70 -11.56 -6.77
N ILE A 93 -2.53 -12.47 -6.27
CA ILE A 93 -3.55 -12.16 -5.28
C ILE A 93 -2.89 -11.63 -3.98
N ASP A 94 -1.80 -12.25 -3.55
CA ASP A 94 -1.08 -11.84 -2.34
C ASP A 94 -0.44 -10.45 -2.52
N ILE A 95 0.07 -10.11 -3.71
CA ILE A 95 0.55 -8.75 -4.04
C ILE A 95 -0.60 -7.74 -3.95
N CYS A 96 -1.76 -8.04 -4.54
CA CYS A 96 -2.93 -7.16 -4.46
C CYS A 96 -3.36 -6.91 -3.01
N LYS A 97 -3.40 -7.96 -2.18
CA LYS A 97 -3.72 -7.86 -0.75
C LYS A 97 -2.69 -7.02 0.02
N GLU A 98 -1.41 -7.22 -0.29
CA GLU A 98 -0.33 -6.47 0.37
C GLU A 98 -0.45 -4.97 0.06
N ILE A 99 -0.72 -4.58 -1.19
CA ILE A 99 -0.93 -3.19 -1.56
C ILE A 99 -2.09 -2.59 -0.77
N GLN A 100 -3.26 -3.25 -0.74
CA GLN A 100 -4.42 -2.78 -0.01
C GLN A 100 -4.17 -2.67 1.50
N LEU A 101 -3.44 -3.64 2.08
CA LEU A 101 -3.01 -3.61 3.47
C LEU A 101 -2.12 -2.41 3.77
N ARG A 102 -1.11 -2.16 2.91
CA ARG A 102 -0.17 -1.05 3.05
C ARG A 102 -0.85 0.31 2.92
N GLU A 103 -1.76 0.47 1.97
CA GLU A 103 -2.60 1.68 1.88
C GLU A 103 -3.42 1.90 3.16
N SER A 104 -3.98 0.84 3.73
CA SER A 104 -4.75 0.91 4.99
C SER A 104 -3.88 1.26 6.19
N LEU A 105 -2.66 0.71 6.27
CA LEU A 105 -1.67 1.02 7.32
C LEU A 105 -1.19 2.47 7.23
N ALA A 106 -0.90 2.96 6.02
CA ALA A 106 -0.49 4.34 5.81
C ALA A 106 -1.59 5.31 6.28
N TYR A 107 -2.86 5.01 5.96
CA TYR A 107 -3.98 5.82 6.43
C TYR A 107 -4.20 5.74 7.94
N LEU A 108 -4.03 4.56 8.55
CA LEU A 108 -4.10 4.39 10.00
C LEU A 108 -3.05 5.28 10.69
N ASN A 109 -1.80 5.18 10.26
CA ASN A 109 -0.71 5.96 10.83
C ASN A 109 -0.92 7.46 10.65
N LYS A 110 -1.39 7.89 9.47
CA LYS A 110 -1.75 9.29 9.21
C LYS A 110 -2.89 9.78 10.11
N THR A 111 -3.88 8.96 10.34
CA THR A 111 -5.02 9.33 11.19
C THR A 111 -4.62 9.38 12.68
N LEU A 112 -3.75 8.47 13.13
CA LEU A 112 -3.18 8.52 14.49
C LEU A 112 -2.30 9.76 14.68
N GLU A 113 -1.50 10.14 13.68
CA GLU A 113 -0.68 11.36 13.69
C GLU A 113 -1.55 12.62 13.91
N ILE A 114 -2.67 12.74 13.21
CA ILE A 114 -3.62 13.86 13.37
C ILE A 114 -4.08 13.98 14.83
N HIS A 115 -4.22 12.85 15.52
CA HIS A 115 -4.59 12.81 16.94
C HIS A 115 -3.38 12.84 17.89
N GLN A 116 -2.18 13.12 17.41
CA GLN A 116 -0.91 13.16 18.18
C GLN A 116 -0.63 11.84 18.92
N LEU A 117 -1.08 10.72 18.36
CA LEU A 117 -0.80 9.37 18.81
C LEU A 117 0.34 8.77 17.99
N PRO A 118 1.19 7.92 18.61
CA PRO A 118 2.31 7.32 17.90
C PRO A 118 1.86 6.33 16.84
N PHE A 119 2.72 6.12 15.86
CA PHE A 119 2.56 5.05 14.87
C PHE A 119 2.47 3.69 15.53
N VAL A 120 1.67 2.85 14.95
CA VAL A 120 1.49 1.46 15.37
C VAL A 120 1.90 0.52 14.25
N THR A 121 2.62 -0.51 14.63
CA THR A 121 3.09 -1.58 13.72
C THR A 121 2.94 -2.92 14.43
N GLY A 122 2.93 -4.00 13.68
CA GLY A 122 2.96 -5.34 14.22
C GLY A 122 1.90 -6.28 13.64
N ILE A 123 2.09 -7.57 13.89
CA ILE A 123 1.30 -8.67 13.32
C ILE A 123 -0.20 -8.53 13.63
N THR A 124 -0.54 -8.11 14.85
CA THR A 124 -1.95 -7.95 15.26
C THR A 124 -2.67 -6.90 14.43
N ILE A 125 -1.97 -5.81 14.08
CA ILE A 125 -2.53 -4.71 13.29
C ILE A 125 -2.80 -5.17 11.88
N SER A 126 -1.79 -5.77 11.24
CA SER A 126 -1.93 -6.33 9.90
C SER A 126 -3.04 -7.37 9.84
N HIS A 127 -3.14 -8.25 10.84
CA HIS A 127 -4.21 -9.25 10.91
C HIS A 127 -5.62 -8.64 10.97
N VAL A 128 -5.83 -7.60 11.79
CA VAL A 128 -7.14 -6.91 11.89
C VAL A 128 -7.48 -6.23 10.56
N LEU A 129 -6.54 -5.54 9.94
CA LEU A 129 -6.78 -4.87 8.67
C LEU A 129 -7.01 -5.87 7.53
N CYS A 130 -6.22 -6.95 7.45
CA CYS A 130 -6.44 -8.03 6.49
C CYS A 130 -7.86 -8.61 6.63
N LYS A 131 -8.30 -8.89 7.86
CA LYS A 131 -9.65 -9.39 8.12
C LYS A 131 -10.74 -8.41 7.65
N CYS A 132 -10.53 -7.09 7.79
CA CYS A 132 -11.43 -6.09 7.23
C CYS A 132 -11.44 -6.15 5.69
N LEU A 133 -10.27 -6.26 5.06
CA LEU A 133 -10.10 -6.27 3.61
C LEU A 133 -10.62 -7.54 2.92
N GLU A 134 -10.85 -8.62 3.65
CA GLU A 134 -11.53 -9.81 3.12
C GLU A 134 -12.96 -9.51 2.64
N THR A 135 -13.63 -8.54 3.25
CA THR A 135 -15.04 -8.24 2.98
C THR A 135 -15.25 -6.82 2.45
N PHE A 136 -14.43 -5.87 2.89
CA PHE A 136 -14.61 -4.46 2.62
C PHE A 136 -13.52 -3.91 1.70
N SER A 137 -13.87 -2.89 0.91
CA SER A 137 -12.90 -2.13 0.13
C SER A 137 -11.99 -1.29 1.03
N VAL A 138 -10.83 -0.85 0.52
CA VAL A 138 -9.92 0.06 1.25
C VAL A 138 -10.65 1.34 1.68
N SER A 139 -11.50 1.90 0.81
CA SER A 139 -12.30 3.08 1.10
C SER A 139 -13.27 2.91 2.28
N GLN A 140 -13.81 1.70 2.45
CA GLN A 140 -14.66 1.34 3.59
C GLN A 140 -13.82 1.05 4.84
N VAL A 141 -12.64 0.43 4.69
CA VAL A 141 -11.68 0.23 5.78
C VAL A 141 -11.19 1.57 6.33
N TYR A 142 -11.01 2.57 5.48
CA TYR A 142 -10.71 3.95 5.91
C TYR A 142 -11.78 4.50 6.87
N ASN A 143 -13.05 4.20 6.64
CA ASN A 143 -14.12 4.58 7.57
C ASN A 143 -13.93 3.93 8.95
N PHE A 144 -13.64 2.62 9.01
CA PHE A 144 -13.37 1.94 10.27
C PHE A 144 -12.14 2.49 10.99
N ILE A 145 -11.08 2.79 10.24
CA ILE A 145 -9.84 3.37 10.76
C ILE A 145 -10.13 4.75 11.38
N TYR A 146 -10.82 5.62 10.65
CA TYR A 146 -11.15 6.97 11.13
C TYR A 146 -11.92 6.93 12.46
N HIS A 147 -12.97 6.12 12.52
CA HIS A 147 -13.74 5.99 13.73
C HIS A 147 -12.96 5.30 14.86
N GLY A 148 -12.17 4.28 14.56
CA GLY A 148 -11.31 3.62 15.53
C GLY A 148 -10.25 4.54 16.13
N ALA A 149 -9.57 5.35 15.30
CA ALA A 149 -8.60 6.33 15.76
C ALA A 149 -9.23 7.44 16.58
N LYS A 150 -10.41 7.94 16.17
CA LYS A 150 -11.18 8.92 16.94
C LYS A 150 -11.60 8.39 18.32
N ASP A 151 -12.10 7.16 18.38
CA ASP A 151 -12.51 6.53 19.63
C ASP A 151 -11.31 6.31 20.56
N CYS A 152 -10.16 5.91 20.02
CA CYS A 152 -8.95 5.74 20.80
C CYS A 152 -8.38 7.08 21.30
N ALA A 153 -8.45 8.14 20.52
CA ALA A 153 -8.08 9.49 20.96
C ALA A 153 -9.00 9.97 22.09
N ALA A 154 -10.30 9.77 21.96
CA ALA A 154 -11.26 10.09 23.02
C ALA A 154 -11.02 9.25 24.31
N TYR A 155 -10.60 8.00 24.15
CA TYR A 155 -10.22 7.15 25.29
C TYR A 155 -8.97 7.67 26.00
N TYR A 156 -7.94 8.07 25.25
CA TYR A 156 -6.74 8.69 25.79
C TYR A 156 -7.04 9.94 26.60
N MET A 157 -7.92 10.81 26.10
CA MET A 157 -8.30 12.04 26.80
C MET A 157 -9.07 11.81 28.13
N ARG A 158 -9.71 10.66 28.27
CA ARG A 158 -10.53 10.33 29.45
C ARG A 158 -9.81 9.48 30.50
N ARG A 159 -8.65 8.91 30.18
CA ARG A 159 -7.96 7.96 31.05
C ARG A 159 -6.47 8.33 31.17
N PRO A 160 -5.87 8.17 32.35
CA PRO A 160 -4.45 8.37 32.56
C PRO A 160 -3.65 7.15 32.02
N ILE A 161 -3.58 7.02 30.71
CA ILE A 161 -2.83 5.97 30.01
C ILE A 161 -1.77 6.60 29.12
N ASP A 162 -0.72 5.87 28.78
CA ASP A 162 0.27 6.36 27.83
C ASP A 162 -0.26 6.35 26.38
N LYS A 163 0.34 7.17 25.52
CA LYS A 163 -0.07 7.35 24.13
C LYS A 163 0.05 6.06 23.31
N ARG A 164 1.08 5.25 23.55
CA ARG A 164 1.29 4.00 22.81
C ARG A 164 0.23 2.96 23.16
N HIS A 165 -0.14 2.89 24.42
CA HIS A 165 -1.23 2.04 24.88
C HIS A 165 -2.56 2.49 24.23
N ALA A 166 -2.84 3.80 24.22
CA ALA A 166 -4.02 4.35 23.55
C ALA A 166 -4.04 3.99 22.06
N ALA A 167 -2.94 4.22 21.33
CA ALA A 167 -2.85 3.91 19.90
C ALA A 167 -3.14 2.44 19.59
N ASN A 168 -2.66 1.51 20.42
CA ASN A 168 -2.94 0.09 20.26
C ASN A 168 -4.44 -0.26 20.42
N TYR A 169 -5.20 0.55 21.15
CA TYR A 169 -6.65 0.36 21.27
C TYR A 169 -7.40 0.63 19.96
N ALA A 170 -6.80 1.35 19.00
CA ALA A 170 -7.42 1.58 17.70
C ALA A 170 -7.84 0.26 17.04
N MET A 171 -6.98 -0.79 17.14
CA MET A 171 -7.28 -2.11 16.57
C MET A 171 -8.53 -2.75 17.19
N LYS A 172 -8.72 -2.60 18.51
CA LYS A 172 -9.90 -3.10 19.20
C LYS A 172 -11.17 -2.40 18.72
N TYR A 173 -11.09 -1.09 18.50
CA TYR A 173 -12.24 -0.31 18.00
C TYR A 173 -12.54 -0.64 16.54
N ILE A 174 -11.53 -0.75 15.70
CA ILE A 174 -11.67 -1.14 14.28
C ILE A 174 -12.32 -2.52 14.19
N SER A 175 -11.80 -3.53 14.90
CA SER A 175 -12.38 -4.89 14.91
C SER A 175 -13.81 -4.89 15.36
N ARG A 176 -14.12 -4.20 16.48
CA ARG A 176 -15.49 -4.10 16.99
C ARG A 176 -16.45 -3.43 16.01
N ASN A 177 -16.02 -2.36 15.34
CA ASN A 177 -16.84 -1.67 14.36
C ASN A 177 -17.11 -2.54 13.14
N MET A 178 -16.12 -3.26 12.65
CA MET A 178 -16.24 -4.24 11.57
C MET A 178 -17.23 -5.36 11.98
N GLU A 179 -17.03 -6.00 13.14
CA GLU A 179 -17.87 -7.09 13.63
C GLU A 179 -19.32 -6.65 13.79
N LYS A 180 -19.54 -5.46 14.36
CA LYS A 180 -20.89 -4.85 14.48
C LYS A 180 -21.52 -4.64 13.10
N THR A 181 -20.76 -4.13 12.15
CA THR A 181 -21.22 -3.90 10.78
C THR A 181 -21.66 -5.20 10.12
N LEU A 182 -20.86 -6.26 10.25
CA LEU A 182 -21.21 -7.57 9.70
C LEU A 182 -22.43 -8.18 10.39
N ALA A 183 -22.50 -8.13 11.73
CA ALA A 183 -23.59 -8.73 12.51
C ALA A 183 -24.94 -8.07 12.20
N TYR A 184 -24.97 -6.76 12.04
CA TYR A 184 -26.20 -6.00 11.79
C TYR A 184 -26.40 -5.63 10.31
N LYS A 185 -25.54 -6.10 9.41
CA LYS A 185 -25.58 -5.81 7.96
C LYS A 185 -25.67 -4.29 7.69
N LEU A 186 -24.89 -3.50 8.42
CA LEU A 186 -24.92 -2.05 8.28
C LEU A 186 -24.22 -1.62 7.00
N HIS A 187 -24.74 -0.58 6.35
CA HIS A 187 -24.07 0.05 5.23
C HIS A 187 -22.86 0.86 5.73
N VAL A 188 -21.71 0.63 5.14
CA VAL A 188 -20.46 1.39 5.40
C VAL A 188 -20.29 2.44 4.31
N LYS A 189 -20.32 3.70 4.70
CA LYS A 189 -20.05 4.80 3.76
C LYS A 189 -18.56 4.76 3.36
N PRO A 190 -18.25 4.63 2.07
CA PRO A 190 -16.86 4.69 1.62
C PRO A 190 -16.27 6.09 1.82
N PHE A 191 -14.99 6.16 2.14
CA PHE A 191 -14.23 7.41 2.20
C PHE A 191 -13.53 7.66 0.87
N GLN A 192 -13.20 8.90 0.59
CA GLN A 192 -12.37 9.25 -0.55
C GLN A 192 -10.90 9.07 -0.19
N ARG A 193 -10.06 8.85 -1.22
CA ARG A 193 -8.60 8.83 -1.07
C ARG A 193 -8.12 10.19 -0.55
N VAL A 194 -7.24 10.17 0.43
CA VAL A 194 -6.71 11.40 1.03
C VAL A 194 -5.62 11.97 0.12
N TYR A 195 -5.64 13.27 -0.11
CA TYR A 195 -4.66 13.94 -0.98
C TYR A 195 -3.20 13.69 -0.59
N SER A 196 -2.90 13.61 0.71
CA SER A 196 -1.55 13.31 1.22
C SER A 196 -1.13 11.84 1.10
N LEU A 197 -2.03 10.96 0.68
CA LEU A 197 -1.79 9.53 0.43
C LEU A 197 -2.33 9.18 -0.96
N PRO A 198 -1.66 9.66 -2.03
CA PRO A 198 -2.09 9.38 -3.41
C PRO A 198 -1.98 7.89 -3.72
N GLN A 199 -2.61 7.48 -4.80
CA GLN A 199 -2.43 6.14 -5.33
C GLN A 199 -0.95 5.94 -5.73
N SER A 200 -0.34 4.85 -5.28
CA SER A 200 1.04 4.51 -5.66
C SER A 200 1.12 4.02 -7.10
N SER A 201 2.32 4.10 -7.70
CA SER A 201 2.56 3.63 -9.08
C SER A 201 2.23 2.13 -9.24
N LEU A 202 2.55 1.31 -8.24
CA LEU A 202 2.25 -0.12 -8.24
C LEU A 202 0.74 -0.38 -8.14
N SER A 203 0.03 0.36 -7.28
CA SER A 203 -1.43 0.29 -7.17
C SER A 203 -2.08 0.67 -8.50
N HIS A 204 -1.64 1.75 -9.14
CA HIS A 204 -2.12 2.17 -10.45
C HIS A 204 -1.84 1.12 -11.53
N LEU A 205 -0.62 0.58 -11.60
CA LEU A 205 -0.26 -0.46 -12.57
C LEU A 205 -1.18 -1.68 -12.44
N ILE A 206 -1.34 -2.19 -11.22
CA ILE A 206 -2.08 -3.45 -10.99
C ILE A 206 -3.59 -3.22 -11.15
N PHE A 207 -4.16 -2.24 -10.46
CA PHE A 207 -5.61 -2.11 -10.42
C PHE A 207 -6.16 -1.37 -11.64
N ASP A 208 -5.51 -0.29 -12.09
CA ASP A 208 -6.06 0.51 -13.18
C ASP A 208 -5.65 -0.02 -14.56
N ILE A 209 -4.38 -0.37 -14.74
CA ILE A 209 -3.87 -0.79 -16.04
C ILE A 209 -4.13 -2.29 -16.25
N MET A 210 -3.68 -3.17 -15.37
CA MET A 210 -3.81 -4.62 -15.56
C MET A 210 -5.25 -5.10 -15.35
N LEU A 211 -5.88 -4.70 -14.24
CA LEU A 211 -7.27 -5.11 -13.93
C LEU A 211 -8.33 -4.19 -14.53
N ASN A 212 -7.93 -3.09 -15.18
CA ASN A 212 -8.80 -2.11 -15.84
C ASN A 212 -9.94 -1.59 -14.94
N SER A 213 -9.64 -1.24 -13.71
CA SER A 213 -10.65 -0.98 -12.68
C SER A 213 -10.75 0.46 -12.17
N LYS A 214 -9.97 1.41 -12.70
CA LYS A 214 -10.01 2.85 -12.34
C LYS A 214 -10.05 3.08 -10.82
N ASP A 215 -8.91 2.90 -10.14
CA ASP A 215 -8.78 2.92 -8.67
C ASP A 215 -9.66 1.88 -7.94
N GLY A 216 -10.06 0.83 -8.67
CA GLY A 216 -10.89 -0.22 -8.10
C GLY A 216 -10.24 -0.93 -6.93
N GLY A 217 -8.92 -0.96 -6.85
CA GLY A 217 -8.20 -1.48 -5.68
C GLY A 217 -8.52 -0.74 -4.39
N PHE A 218 -8.90 0.53 -4.48
CA PHE A 218 -9.35 1.35 -3.35
C PHE A 218 -10.86 1.30 -3.14
N GLU A 219 -11.65 1.36 -4.23
CA GLU A 219 -13.10 1.54 -4.16
C GLU A 219 -13.89 0.24 -4.03
N ARG A 220 -13.31 -0.90 -4.44
CA ARG A 220 -14.00 -2.19 -4.48
C ARG A 220 -13.28 -3.25 -3.65
N PRO A 221 -14.02 -4.20 -3.02
CA PRO A 221 -13.41 -5.37 -2.40
C PRO A 221 -12.61 -6.20 -3.42
N LEU A 222 -11.47 -6.74 -3.01
CA LEU A 222 -10.57 -7.47 -3.92
C LEU A 222 -11.24 -8.66 -4.59
N HIS A 223 -12.07 -9.41 -3.87
CA HIS A 223 -12.76 -10.57 -4.41
C HIS A 223 -13.72 -10.22 -5.57
N GLU A 224 -14.32 -9.02 -5.55
CA GLU A 224 -15.16 -8.55 -6.66
C GLU A 224 -14.33 -8.18 -7.89
N LEU A 225 -13.13 -7.60 -7.68
CA LEU A 225 -12.21 -7.25 -8.76
C LEU A 225 -11.66 -8.47 -9.48
N LEU A 226 -11.32 -9.50 -8.71
CA LEU A 226 -10.77 -10.74 -9.26
C LEU A 226 -11.84 -11.59 -9.95
N SER A 227 -13.10 -11.53 -9.51
CA SER A 227 -14.22 -12.26 -10.12
C SER A 227 -14.85 -11.56 -11.31
N SER A 228 -14.61 -10.25 -11.50
CA SER A 228 -15.11 -9.53 -12.69
C SER A 228 -14.34 -9.97 -13.94
N ALA A 229 -15.08 -10.50 -14.91
CA ALA A 229 -14.59 -11.00 -16.20
C ALA A 229 -14.06 -9.87 -17.10
#